data_1d2a3f09d2cdcdb4628072a5451007cc
#
_entry.id   1d2a3f09d2cdcdb4628072a5451007cc
#
_cell.length_a   1.000
_cell.length_b   1.000
_cell.length_c   1.000
_cell.angle_alpha   90.00
_cell.angle_beta   90.00
_cell.angle_gamma   90.00
#
_symmetry.space_group_name_H-M   'P 1'
#
loop_
_entity.id
_entity.type
_entity.pdbx_description
1 polymer ?
#
loop_
_entity_poly.entity_id
_entity_poly.type
_entity_poly.pdbx_seq_one_letter_code
_entity_poly.pdbx_strand_id
1 'polypeptide(L)'
;MMDEKQIESLKRRYGSRIADATKRRRGPERMAVMKGGKPKAGGQTMLRLLSYLKRDRMAMTVAFFCVILGTVTNLAGAYMLRPIINRYIVPLDGSRGDVAGLFRSLCVMGSVYLVSVAAAYMQSRIMLQVAQNALQRLREELFNHMQTLPLRFYDTGSNGDLMSRFTNDVDTIGMMLSSTLVQLLSGALSIVGTLVLMIYTNVWLTVITLAMMPVMLRAGKFVAGRSQKYFSAQQAALGAMNGYIEETVQGQKVVKVFCHEEIAEEEFGWLNADLKEKQIRAQFFGGVMGPVMNNLSQLNYGLTACIGGLLCVFRNFDVGGLTVFLGFSRQFSRPINELSMQVGNVFSALAGAERVFAVLDAEPEAADAPDAVSIAPIRGEVVLDHVTFGYEPGQVILKDISLYAKPGQKIAFVGSTGAGKTTITNLINRFYDIQGGSITVDGVDVRRMHRKELRENIAMVLQDTHLFTGTVRENIRYGRLDATDEEVVEAAKTASAHSFIMRLPDGYDTMLEGDGANLSQGQRQLLNIARAAVSKAPILILDEATSSVDTRTEKHIEHGVDRLMADRTTFVIAHRLSTVRNANAIMVLEHGQIIERGDHEDLLAQKGRYFELYTGKKELE
;
A
#
# COMPACT_ATOMS: atom_id res chain seq x y z
N MET A 1 -2.96 -1.46 -41.58
CA MET A 1 -4.00 -0.54 -41.02
C MET A 1 -5.06 -1.39 -40.36
N MET A 2 -5.26 -1.27 -39.05
CA MET A 2 -6.27 -2.04 -38.33
C MET A 2 -7.68 -1.78 -38.86
N ASP A 3 -8.45 -2.87 -39.02
CA ASP A 3 -9.87 -2.84 -39.39
C ASP A 3 -10.72 -2.28 -38.22
N GLU A 4 -11.84 -1.64 -38.53
CA GLU A 4 -12.74 -1.03 -37.54
C GLU A 4 -13.22 -2.05 -36.47
N LYS A 5 -13.40 -3.32 -36.86
CA LYS A 5 -13.71 -4.42 -35.93
C LYS A 5 -12.57 -4.75 -34.97
N GLN A 6 -11.33 -4.68 -35.43
CA GLN A 6 -10.14 -4.88 -34.58
C GLN A 6 -10.01 -3.76 -33.55
N ILE A 7 -10.22 -2.52 -33.96
CA ILE A 7 -10.24 -1.35 -33.07
C ILE A 7 -11.34 -1.48 -32.02
N GLU A 8 -12.53 -1.93 -32.41
CA GLU A 8 -13.65 -2.11 -31.48
C GLU A 8 -13.37 -3.25 -30.49
N SER A 9 -12.73 -4.35 -30.93
CA SER A 9 -12.31 -5.45 -30.08
C SER A 9 -11.24 -5.00 -29.07
N LEU A 10 -10.28 -4.17 -29.49
CA LEU A 10 -9.23 -3.61 -28.65
C LEU A 10 -9.83 -2.66 -27.57
N LYS A 11 -10.75 -1.80 -27.98
CA LYS A 11 -11.53 -0.96 -27.04
C LYS A 11 -12.31 -1.79 -26.03
N ARG A 12 -12.87 -2.91 -26.46
CA ARG A 12 -13.62 -3.83 -25.60
C ARG A 12 -12.70 -4.56 -24.60
N ARG A 13 -11.52 -5.01 -25.05
CA ARG A 13 -10.53 -5.71 -24.21
C ARG A 13 -9.92 -4.79 -23.14
N TYR A 14 -9.49 -3.59 -23.51
CA TYR A 14 -8.74 -2.69 -22.62
C TYR A 14 -9.59 -1.51 -22.11
N GLY A 15 -10.57 -1.04 -22.85
CA GLY A 15 -11.51 0.02 -22.42
C GLY A 15 -12.52 -0.44 -21.36
N SER A 16 -12.95 -1.72 -21.42
CA SER A 16 -13.87 -2.28 -20.44
C SER A 16 -13.18 -2.74 -19.15
N ARG A 17 -11.87 -3.07 -19.19
CA ARG A 17 -11.14 -3.47 -17.96
C ARG A 17 -11.15 -2.37 -16.90
N ILE A 18 -11.16 -1.09 -17.26
CA ILE A 18 -11.30 0.00 -16.28
C ILE A 18 -12.76 0.11 -15.80
N ALA A 19 -13.73 -0.09 -16.67
CA ALA A 19 -15.14 -0.13 -16.31
C ALA A 19 -15.49 -1.41 -15.51
N ASP A 20 -14.88 -2.55 -15.84
CA ASP A 20 -15.10 -3.84 -15.16
C ASP A 20 -14.19 -4.03 -13.94
N ALA A 21 -12.99 -3.50 -13.89
CA ALA A 21 -12.21 -3.39 -12.64
C ALA A 21 -12.95 -2.51 -11.62
N THR A 22 -13.63 -1.46 -12.09
CA THR A 22 -14.55 -0.69 -11.24
C THR A 22 -15.88 -1.43 -10.96
N LYS A 23 -16.31 -2.40 -11.81
CA LYS A 23 -17.53 -3.19 -11.60
C LYS A 23 -17.29 -4.51 -10.87
N ARG A 24 -16.22 -5.25 -11.15
CA ARG A 24 -15.85 -6.49 -10.42
C ARG A 24 -15.37 -6.24 -8.99
N ARG A 25 -14.94 -5.00 -8.69
CA ARG A 25 -14.71 -4.52 -7.33
C ARG A 25 -15.98 -4.04 -6.61
N ARG A 26 -17.16 -4.36 -7.13
CA ARG A 26 -18.49 -4.08 -6.54
C ARG A 26 -18.91 -5.13 -5.50
N GLY A 27 -18.07 -5.43 -4.52
CA GLY A 27 -18.56 -5.78 -3.19
C GLY A 27 -18.80 -4.49 -2.42
N PRO A 28 -19.80 -4.39 -1.53
CA PRO A 28 -20.15 -3.15 -0.84
C PRO A 28 -18.98 -2.49 -0.10
N GLU A 29 -17.96 -3.23 0.29
CA GLU A 29 -16.78 -2.72 1.02
C GLU A 29 -15.60 -2.28 0.13
N ARG A 30 -15.48 -2.79 -1.12
CA ARG A 30 -14.37 -2.46 -2.04
C ARG A 30 -14.61 -1.20 -2.88
N MET A 31 -15.83 -0.66 -2.92
CA MET A 31 -16.16 0.51 -3.72
C MET A 31 -15.64 1.85 -3.16
N ALA A 32 -15.28 1.89 -1.88
CA ALA A 32 -14.73 3.08 -1.23
C ALA A 32 -13.28 3.41 -1.63
N VAL A 33 -12.53 2.42 -2.13
CA VAL A 33 -11.06 2.48 -2.27
C VAL A 33 -10.57 3.11 -3.58
N MET A 34 -11.39 3.15 -4.67
CA MET A 34 -10.92 3.59 -6.00
C MET A 34 -11.56 4.85 -6.60
N LYS A 35 -12.59 5.38 -6.02
CA LYS A 35 -12.95 6.78 -6.29
C LYS A 35 -12.29 7.60 -5.20
N GLY A 36 -11.58 8.67 -5.53
CA GLY A 36 -11.29 9.79 -4.64
C GLY A 36 -12.60 10.38 -4.15
N GLY A 37 -13.45 9.53 -3.60
CA GLY A 37 -14.72 9.83 -2.97
C GLY A 37 -14.43 10.53 -1.66
N LYS A 38 -15.29 11.47 -1.28
CA LYS A 38 -15.26 12.09 0.04
C LYS A 38 -15.10 11.00 1.08
N PRO A 39 -14.16 11.13 2.02
CA PRO A 39 -13.95 10.16 3.09
C PRO A 39 -15.27 9.94 3.83
N LYS A 40 -15.61 8.69 4.12
CA LYS A 40 -16.89 8.32 4.76
C LYS A 40 -17.01 8.90 6.18
N ALA A 41 -15.87 9.01 6.88
CA ALA A 41 -15.76 9.51 8.24
C ALA A 41 -14.68 10.59 8.38
N GLY A 42 -14.52 11.48 7.39
CA GLY A 42 -13.39 12.41 7.28
C GLY A 42 -13.10 13.23 8.54
N GLY A 43 -14.12 13.59 9.33
CA GLY A 43 -13.91 14.31 10.60
C GLY A 43 -13.27 13.44 11.68
N GLN A 44 -13.70 12.19 11.84
CA GLN A 44 -13.13 11.26 12.81
C GLN A 44 -11.71 10.84 12.41
N THR A 45 -11.50 10.57 11.12
CA THR A 45 -10.18 10.27 10.55
C THR A 45 -9.20 11.42 10.76
N MET A 46 -9.64 12.66 10.53
CA MET A 46 -8.83 13.86 10.80
C MET A 46 -8.47 13.98 12.28
N LEU A 47 -9.43 13.78 13.18
CA LEU A 47 -9.18 13.85 14.63
C LEU A 47 -8.20 12.75 15.08
N ARG A 48 -8.32 11.55 14.51
CA ARG A 48 -7.38 10.44 14.78
C ARG A 48 -5.97 10.78 14.26
N LEU A 49 -5.83 11.31 13.05
CA LEU A 49 -4.53 11.77 12.53
C LEU A 49 -3.93 12.86 13.39
N LEU A 50 -4.72 13.85 13.80
CA LEU A 50 -4.25 14.92 14.68
C LEU A 50 -3.83 14.39 16.06
N SER A 51 -4.34 13.24 16.49
CA SER A 51 -3.92 12.61 17.75
C SER A 51 -2.46 12.17 17.72
N TYR A 52 -1.94 11.75 16.56
CA TYR A 52 -0.51 11.43 16.40
C TYR A 52 0.41 12.64 16.58
N LEU A 53 -0.10 13.86 16.35
CA LEU A 53 0.63 15.10 16.59
C LEU A 53 0.61 15.54 18.06
N LYS A 54 -0.33 15.02 18.88
CA LYS A 54 -0.47 15.43 20.29
C LYS A 54 0.79 15.23 21.13
N ARG A 55 1.63 14.27 20.76
CA ARG A 55 2.88 13.99 21.49
C ARG A 55 3.91 15.11 21.33
N ASP A 56 3.86 15.85 20.22
CA ASP A 56 4.77 16.93 19.88
C ASP A 56 4.12 18.32 20.08
N ARG A 57 3.27 18.49 21.13
CA ARG A 57 2.44 19.70 21.37
C ARG A 57 3.25 20.99 21.45
N MET A 58 4.41 20.98 22.14
CA MET A 58 5.25 22.19 22.25
C MET A 58 5.78 22.62 20.88
N ALA A 59 6.29 21.66 20.09
CA ALA A 59 6.75 21.94 18.73
C ALA A 59 5.62 22.48 17.85
N MET A 60 4.42 21.90 17.94
CA MET A 60 3.22 22.38 17.24
C MET A 60 2.84 23.81 17.65
N THR A 61 2.88 24.12 18.94
CA THR A 61 2.58 25.48 19.44
C THR A 61 3.58 26.48 18.90
N VAL A 62 4.87 26.14 18.90
CA VAL A 62 5.92 27.01 18.33
C VAL A 62 5.72 27.19 16.81
N ALA A 63 5.43 26.11 16.08
CA ALA A 63 5.15 26.18 14.65
C ALA A 63 3.94 27.08 14.35
N PHE A 64 2.85 26.93 15.11
CA PHE A 64 1.66 27.77 14.99
C PHE A 64 1.97 29.26 15.24
N PHE A 65 2.75 29.57 16.29
CA PHE A 65 3.22 30.91 16.55
C PHE A 65 4.07 31.47 15.41
N CYS A 66 4.98 30.66 14.84
CA CYS A 66 5.78 31.03 13.69
C CYS A 66 4.91 31.32 12.44
N VAL A 67 3.84 30.56 12.20
CA VAL A 67 2.88 30.83 11.11
C VAL A 67 2.23 32.22 11.29
N ILE A 68 1.74 32.50 12.49
CA ILE A 68 1.12 33.82 12.80
C ILE A 68 2.15 34.93 12.64
N LEU A 69 3.31 34.80 13.26
CA LEU A 69 4.39 35.79 13.19
C LEU A 69 4.82 36.05 11.75
N GLY A 70 5.06 34.99 10.95
CA GLY A 70 5.44 35.10 9.55
C GLY A 70 4.37 35.80 8.70
N THR A 71 3.08 35.45 8.91
CA THR A 71 1.97 36.10 8.19
C THR A 71 1.82 37.57 8.59
N VAL A 72 1.85 37.88 9.88
CA VAL A 72 1.72 39.26 10.38
C VAL A 72 2.88 40.12 9.89
N THR A 73 4.13 39.65 10.01
CA THR A 73 5.31 40.38 9.54
C THR A 73 5.32 40.58 8.03
N ASN A 74 4.85 39.62 7.26
CA ASN A 74 4.71 39.75 5.81
C ASN A 74 3.69 40.85 5.43
N LEU A 75 2.51 40.85 6.08
CA LEU A 75 1.47 41.86 5.86
C LEU A 75 1.91 43.25 6.37
N ALA A 76 2.57 43.30 7.51
CA ALA A 76 3.11 44.54 8.06
C ALA A 76 4.18 45.15 7.13
N GLY A 77 5.11 44.33 6.64
CA GLY A 77 6.11 44.74 5.65
C GLY A 77 5.50 45.33 4.40
N ALA A 78 4.46 44.70 3.85
CA ALA A 78 3.72 45.22 2.71
C ALA A 78 3.02 46.55 3.01
N TYR A 79 2.42 46.72 4.22
CA TYR A 79 1.76 47.95 4.63
C TYR A 79 2.73 49.09 4.87
N MET A 80 3.97 48.83 5.34
CA MET A 80 5.01 49.82 5.56
C MET A 80 5.37 50.66 4.31
N LEU A 81 5.11 50.13 3.12
CA LEU A 81 5.29 50.89 1.87
C LEU A 81 4.45 52.20 1.84
N ARG A 82 3.26 52.22 2.45
CA ARG A 82 2.38 53.39 2.46
C ARG A 82 3.04 54.60 3.14
N PRO A 83 3.46 54.53 4.42
CA PRO A 83 4.13 55.65 5.05
C PRO A 83 5.48 55.98 4.43
N ILE A 84 6.21 55.01 3.87
CA ILE A 84 7.48 55.22 3.18
C ILE A 84 7.26 56.10 1.93
N ILE A 85 6.29 55.75 1.08
CA ILE A 85 5.98 56.51 -0.12
C ILE A 85 5.48 57.92 0.23
N ASN A 86 4.51 58.01 1.14
CA ASN A 86 3.85 59.29 1.47
C ASN A 86 4.76 60.28 2.22
N ARG A 87 5.77 59.79 2.97
CA ARG A 87 6.63 60.66 3.78
C ARG A 87 7.96 61.00 3.12
N TYR A 88 8.53 60.05 2.34
CA TYR A 88 9.88 60.19 1.83
C TYR A 88 9.99 60.29 0.31
N ILE A 89 9.02 59.73 -0.48
CA ILE A 89 9.08 59.70 -1.93
C ILE A 89 8.19 60.80 -2.52
N VAL A 90 6.93 60.84 -2.13
CA VAL A 90 5.95 61.82 -2.58
C VAL A 90 5.34 62.47 -1.31
N PRO A 91 6.08 63.41 -0.65
CA PRO A 91 5.56 64.08 0.53
C PRO A 91 4.30 64.85 0.20
N LEU A 92 3.25 64.72 1.02
CA LEU A 92 1.98 65.42 0.89
C LEU A 92 2.12 66.94 1.05
N ASP A 93 3.19 67.39 1.71
CA ASP A 93 3.47 68.80 2.01
C ASP A 93 4.34 69.47 0.93
N GLY A 94 4.67 68.77 -0.17
CA GLY A 94 5.54 69.33 -1.23
C GLY A 94 7.00 69.57 -0.83
N SER A 95 7.42 69.06 0.32
CA SER A 95 8.81 69.14 0.83
C SER A 95 9.75 68.22 0.03
N ARG A 96 11.07 68.52 0.03
CA ARG A 96 12.06 67.59 -0.55
C ARG A 96 12.15 66.35 0.29
N GLY A 97 12.14 65.17 -0.35
CA GLY A 97 12.23 63.87 0.32
C GLY A 97 13.49 63.72 1.19
N ASP A 98 13.34 63.19 2.41
CA ASP A 98 14.44 62.87 3.31
C ASP A 98 15.05 61.51 2.98
N VAL A 99 16.23 61.55 2.34
CA VAL A 99 16.95 60.30 1.91
C VAL A 99 17.43 59.49 3.12
N ALA A 100 17.85 60.15 4.21
CA ALA A 100 18.32 59.47 5.43
C ALA A 100 17.15 58.74 6.14
N GLY A 101 15.99 59.40 6.23
CA GLY A 101 14.76 58.83 6.75
C GLY A 101 14.25 57.65 5.89
N LEU A 102 14.33 57.79 4.56
CA LEU A 102 14.01 56.70 3.62
C LEU A 102 14.90 55.49 3.88
N PHE A 103 16.23 55.65 3.93
CA PHE A 103 17.16 54.56 4.16
C PHE A 103 16.88 53.84 5.51
N ARG A 104 16.65 54.59 6.58
CA ARG A 104 16.31 54.05 7.90
C ARG A 104 15.00 53.20 7.82
N SER A 105 13.98 53.73 7.15
CA SER A 105 12.69 53.04 7.02
C SER A 105 12.81 51.77 6.15
N LEU A 106 13.64 51.78 5.11
CA LEU A 106 13.95 50.59 4.33
C LEU A 106 14.72 49.54 5.13
N CYS A 107 15.65 49.93 5.98
CA CYS A 107 16.35 49.04 6.89
C CYS A 107 15.38 48.36 7.90
N VAL A 108 14.43 49.15 8.46
CA VAL A 108 13.39 48.58 9.33
C VAL A 108 12.48 47.60 8.57
N MET A 109 12.05 47.95 7.37
CA MET A 109 11.25 47.06 6.52
C MET A 109 12.03 45.79 6.20
N GLY A 110 13.33 45.91 5.88
CA GLY A 110 14.22 44.75 5.63
C GLY A 110 14.33 43.84 6.85
N SER A 111 14.46 44.43 8.07
CA SER A 111 14.48 43.61 9.30
C SER A 111 13.16 42.87 9.57
N VAL A 112 12.01 43.49 9.26
CA VAL A 112 10.69 42.84 9.35
C VAL A 112 10.58 41.64 8.40
N TYR A 113 11.07 41.78 7.15
CA TYR A 113 11.10 40.66 6.22
C TYR A 113 12.09 39.56 6.64
N LEU A 114 13.24 39.92 7.24
CA LEU A 114 14.16 38.90 7.79
C LEU A 114 13.51 38.08 8.90
N VAL A 115 12.73 38.72 9.79
CA VAL A 115 11.94 38.01 10.80
C VAL A 115 10.92 37.10 10.17
N SER A 116 10.24 37.53 9.09
CA SER A 116 9.28 36.69 8.35
C SER A 116 9.95 35.45 7.75
N VAL A 117 11.14 35.61 7.13
CA VAL A 117 11.91 34.51 6.56
C VAL A 117 12.37 33.55 7.66
N ALA A 118 12.88 34.05 8.76
CA ALA A 118 13.30 33.25 9.91
C ALA A 118 12.13 32.44 10.50
N ALA A 119 10.97 33.07 10.65
CA ALA A 119 9.74 32.42 11.12
C ALA A 119 9.28 31.31 10.15
N ALA A 120 9.29 31.57 8.85
CA ALA A 120 8.93 30.58 7.83
C ALA A 120 9.91 29.40 7.81
N TYR A 121 11.20 29.65 7.96
CA TYR A 121 12.21 28.59 8.04
C TYR A 121 12.00 27.70 9.27
N MET A 122 11.86 28.34 10.48
CA MET A 122 11.63 27.61 11.73
C MET A 122 10.35 26.78 11.65
N GLN A 123 9.26 27.36 11.18
CA GLN A 123 7.98 26.69 10.98
C GLN A 123 8.13 25.46 10.09
N SER A 124 8.77 25.62 8.90
CA SER A 124 8.94 24.52 7.95
C SER A 124 9.78 23.38 8.53
N ARG A 125 10.87 23.72 9.23
CA ARG A 125 11.75 22.74 9.87
C ARG A 125 11.02 21.98 10.99
N ILE A 126 10.31 22.68 11.86
CA ILE A 126 9.56 22.08 12.96
C ILE A 126 8.45 21.16 12.43
N MET A 127 7.65 21.65 11.47
CA MET A 127 6.55 20.87 10.93
C MET A 127 7.02 19.62 10.20
N LEU A 128 8.14 19.71 9.46
CA LEU A 128 8.74 18.53 8.84
C LEU A 128 9.13 17.50 9.89
N GLN A 129 9.80 17.91 10.97
CA GLN A 129 10.23 16.99 12.03
C GLN A 129 9.05 16.36 12.76
N VAL A 130 8.04 17.15 13.12
CA VAL A 130 6.80 16.66 13.76
C VAL A 130 6.06 15.67 12.85
N ALA A 131 5.94 15.97 11.55
CA ALA A 131 5.32 15.08 10.58
C ALA A 131 6.09 13.76 10.46
N GLN A 132 7.44 13.80 10.35
CA GLN A 132 8.24 12.59 10.24
C GLN A 132 8.16 11.72 11.50
N ASN A 133 8.17 12.33 12.70
CA ASN A 133 7.96 11.60 13.96
C ASN A 133 6.58 10.92 14.01
N ALA A 134 5.53 11.60 13.54
CA ALA A 134 4.18 11.03 13.47
C ALA A 134 4.11 9.86 12.46
N LEU A 135 4.75 10.00 11.30
CA LEU A 135 4.80 8.96 10.27
C LEU A 135 5.61 7.74 10.73
N GLN A 136 6.72 7.95 11.42
CA GLN A 136 7.48 6.85 12.00
C GLN A 136 6.59 6.03 12.94
N ARG A 137 5.92 6.68 13.88
CA ARG A 137 4.98 6.02 14.82
C ARG A 137 3.86 5.29 14.09
N LEU A 138 3.28 5.91 13.06
CA LEU A 138 2.21 5.29 12.27
C LEU A 138 2.70 4.04 11.53
N ARG A 139 3.90 4.08 10.94
CA ARG A 139 4.49 2.91 10.27
C ARG A 139 4.83 1.78 11.26
N GLU A 140 5.39 2.12 12.41
CA GLU A 140 5.68 1.15 13.46
C GLU A 140 4.40 0.47 13.99
N GLU A 141 3.36 1.26 14.28
CA GLU A 141 2.07 0.75 14.74
C GLU A 141 1.41 -0.13 13.68
N LEU A 142 1.43 0.32 12.41
CA LEU A 142 0.89 -0.44 11.28
C LEU A 142 1.62 -1.77 11.11
N PHE A 143 2.95 -1.76 11.12
CA PHE A 143 3.76 -2.97 10.96
C PHE A 143 3.54 -3.95 12.12
N ASN A 144 3.59 -3.45 13.35
CA ASN A 144 3.39 -4.27 14.56
C ASN A 144 1.99 -4.89 14.58
N HIS A 145 0.96 -4.10 14.23
CA HIS A 145 -0.41 -4.61 14.17
C HIS A 145 -0.57 -5.67 13.07
N MET A 146 0.03 -5.47 11.90
CA MET A 146 0.02 -6.47 10.83
C MET A 146 0.59 -7.81 11.27
N GLN A 147 1.62 -7.86 12.13
CA GLN A 147 2.14 -9.13 12.64
C GLN A 147 1.14 -9.90 13.53
N THR A 148 0.09 -9.23 14.00
CA THR A 148 -0.95 -9.85 14.85
C THR A 148 -2.19 -10.29 14.05
N LEU A 149 -2.28 -9.96 12.76
CA LEU A 149 -3.45 -10.27 11.95
C LEU A 149 -3.51 -11.76 11.54
N PRO A 150 -4.71 -12.34 11.43
CA PRO A 150 -4.88 -13.73 11.00
C PRO A 150 -4.50 -13.92 9.53
N LEU A 151 -4.08 -15.14 9.16
CA LEU A 151 -3.67 -15.47 7.78
C LEU A 151 -4.78 -15.16 6.75
N ARG A 152 -6.05 -15.28 7.14
CA ARG A 152 -7.21 -14.89 6.31
C ARG A 152 -7.11 -13.47 5.76
N PHE A 153 -6.54 -12.54 6.52
CA PHE A 153 -6.37 -11.16 6.08
C PHE A 153 -5.44 -11.07 4.87
N TYR A 154 -4.37 -11.87 4.85
CA TYR A 154 -3.38 -11.93 3.77
C TYR A 154 -3.90 -12.72 2.57
N ASP A 155 -4.59 -13.82 2.78
CA ASP A 155 -5.15 -14.65 1.72
C ASP A 155 -6.24 -13.92 0.92
N THR A 156 -7.00 -13.02 1.55
CA THR A 156 -8.05 -12.22 0.89
C THR A 156 -7.56 -10.90 0.30
N GLY A 157 -6.42 -10.41 0.75
CA GLY A 157 -5.78 -9.16 0.34
C GLY A 157 -4.80 -9.36 -0.81
N SER A 158 -4.38 -8.27 -1.47
CA SER A 158 -3.21 -8.29 -2.35
C SER A 158 -2.01 -7.67 -1.65
N ASN A 159 -0.84 -8.30 -1.78
CA ASN A 159 0.40 -7.78 -1.21
C ASN A 159 0.72 -6.36 -1.73
N GLY A 160 0.39 -6.07 -3.02
CA GLY A 160 0.57 -4.76 -3.60
C GLY A 160 -0.31 -3.68 -2.94
N ASP A 161 -1.56 -4.00 -2.58
CA ASP A 161 -2.44 -3.07 -1.86
C ASP A 161 -1.90 -2.78 -0.46
N LEU A 162 -1.37 -3.79 0.24
CA LEU A 162 -0.76 -3.62 1.56
C LEU A 162 0.51 -2.76 1.48
N MET A 163 1.40 -3.05 0.53
CA MET A 163 2.61 -2.24 0.30
C MET A 163 2.27 -0.78 -0.04
N SER A 164 1.23 -0.55 -0.85
CA SER A 164 0.75 0.81 -1.18
C SER A 164 0.30 1.60 0.05
N ARG A 165 -0.20 0.93 1.11
CA ARG A 165 -0.56 1.59 2.38
C ARG A 165 0.67 2.08 3.14
N PHE A 166 1.77 1.31 3.14
CA PHE A 166 3.03 1.71 3.77
C PHE A 166 3.75 2.84 3.02
N THR A 167 3.62 2.88 1.70
CA THR A 167 4.30 3.84 0.84
C THR A 167 3.39 5.00 0.49
N ASN A 168 2.54 4.85 -0.52
CA ASN A 168 1.77 5.95 -1.11
C ASN A 168 0.79 6.62 -0.14
N ASP A 169 0.07 5.80 0.67
CA ASP A 169 -0.93 6.35 1.59
C ASP A 169 -0.26 7.09 2.75
N VAL A 170 0.78 6.51 3.35
CA VAL A 170 1.55 7.14 4.43
C VAL A 170 2.27 8.39 3.93
N ASP A 171 2.85 8.38 2.72
CA ASP A 171 3.49 9.57 2.14
C ASP A 171 2.49 10.70 1.88
N THR A 172 1.28 10.37 1.40
CA THR A 172 0.21 11.35 1.21
C THR A 172 -0.25 11.96 2.54
N ILE A 173 -0.35 11.16 3.60
CA ILE A 173 -0.58 11.64 4.98
C ILE A 173 0.56 12.57 5.40
N GLY A 174 1.81 12.20 5.12
CA GLY A 174 3.00 12.99 5.42
C GLY A 174 2.98 14.36 4.78
N MET A 175 2.65 14.45 3.50
CA MET A 175 2.49 15.73 2.80
C MET A 175 1.39 16.59 3.42
N MET A 176 0.27 15.98 3.81
CA MET A 176 -0.79 16.72 4.50
C MET A 176 -0.31 17.28 5.83
N LEU A 177 0.35 16.49 6.66
CA LEU A 177 0.80 16.92 7.99
C LEU A 177 1.94 17.94 7.93
N SER A 178 2.89 17.80 7.00
CA SER A 178 4.07 18.67 6.92
C SER A 178 3.80 20.01 6.23
N SER A 179 2.98 20.05 5.18
CA SER A 179 2.81 21.23 4.34
C SER A 179 1.37 21.69 4.18
N THR A 180 0.42 20.78 3.89
CA THR A 180 -0.96 21.17 3.55
C THR A 180 -1.66 21.89 4.71
N LEU A 181 -1.56 21.38 5.94
CA LEU A 181 -2.17 22.01 7.12
C LEU A 181 -1.63 23.42 7.36
N VAL A 182 -0.31 23.57 7.20
CA VAL A 182 0.36 24.88 7.34
C VAL A 182 -0.12 25.86 6.28
N GLN A 183 -0.19 25.41 5.02
CA GLN A 183 -0.64 26.24 3.90
C GLN A 183 -2.12 26.65 4.05
N LEU A 184 -2.97 25.75 4.53
CA LEU A 184 -4.37 26.08 4.83
C LEU A 184 -4.48 27.17 5.90
N LEU A 185 -3.69 27.04 6.99
CA LEU A 185 -3.71 27.99 8.08
C LEU A 185 -3.13 29.35 7.66
N SER A 186 -1.94 29.37 7.06
CA SER A 186 -1.28 30.59 6.60
C SER A 186 -2.08 31.28 5.50
N GLY A 187 -2.67 30.52 4.56
CA GLY A 187 -3.55 31.04 3.53
C GLY A 187 -4.80 31.69 4.09
N ALA A 188 -5.47 31.04 5.06
CA ALA A 188 -6.65 31.60 5.72
C ALA A 188 -6.31 32.90 6.49
N LEU A 189 -5.22 32.87 7.25
CA LEU A 189 -4.73 34.07 7.96
C LEU A 189 -4.35 35.19 6.98
N SER A 190 -3.70 34.88 5.88
CA SER A 190 -3.34 35.85 4.84
C SER A 190 -4.58 36.47 4.19
N ILE A 191 -5.61 35.68 3.85
CA ILE A 191 -6.86 36.20 3.29
C ILE A 191 -7.53 37.16 4.28
N VAL A 192 -7.70 36.75 5.53
CA VAL A 192 -8.34 37.57 6.57
C VAL A 192 -7.54 38.83 6.80
N GLY A 193 -6.22 38.70 7.00
CA GLY A 193 -5.34 39.85 7.27
C GLY A 193 -5.27 40.83 6.10
N THR A 194 -5.16 40.34 4.86
CA THR A 194 -5.19 41.17 3.65
C THR A 194 -6.53 41.90 3.53
N LEU A 195 -7.66 41.19 3.75
CA LEU A 195 -8.99 41.81 3.68
C LEU A 195 -9.18 42.92 4.70
N VAL A 196 -8.73 42.71 5.95
CA VAL A 196 -8.75 43.75 7.00
C VAL A 196 -7.93 44.95 6.59
N LEU A 197 -6.72 44.77 6.07
CA LEU A 197 -5.86 45.85 5.61
C LEU A 197 -6.43 46.58 4.39
N MET A 198 -7.10 45.86 3.47
CA MET A 198 -7.79 46.45 2.31
C MET A 198 -8.95 47.35 2.78
N ILE A 199 -9.79 46.89 3.70
CA ILE A 199 -10.89 47.68 4.28
C ILE A 199 -10.33 48.93 5.01
N TYR A 200 -9.28 48.74 5.79
CA TYR A 200 -8.61 49.84 6.50
C TYR A 200 -8.00 50.89 5.56
N THR A 201 -7.48 50.46 4.41
CA THR A 201 -6.85 51.33 3.42
C THR A 201 -7.89 52.11 2.62
N ASN A 202 -8.90 51.42 2.02
CA ASN A 202 -9.99 52.03 1.29
C ASN A 202 -11.16 51.05 1.06
N VAL A 203 -12.32 51.34 1.64
CA VAL A 203 -13.52 50.50 1.56
C VAL A 203 -14.06 50.39 0.14
N TRP A 204 -14.06 51.49 -0.63
CA TRP A 204 -14.60 51.50 -2.01
C TRP A 204 -13.78 50.62 -2.95
N LEU A 205 -12.46 50.71 -2.89
CA LEU A 205 -11.58 49.86 -3.70
C LEU A 205 -11.72 48.39 -3.28
N THR A 206 -11.96 48.13 -1.99
CA THR A 206 -12.21 46.77 -1.50
C THR A 206 -13.49 46.15 -2.10
N VAL A 207 -14.57 46.94 -2.15
CA VAL A 207 -15.84 46.48 -2.76
C VAL A 207 -15.63 46.16 -4.23
N ILE A 208 -14.89 46.98 -4.97
CA ILE A 208 -14.60 46.75 -6.41
C ILE A 208 -13.80 45.44 -6.60
N THR A 209 -12.74 45.28 -5.80
CA THR A 209 -11.92 44.05 -5.86
C THR A 209 -12.75 42.81 -5.55
N LEU A 210 -13.60 42.86 -4.53
CA LEU A 210 -14.49 41.77 -4.15
C LEU A 210 -15.59 41.49 -5.20
N ALA A 211 -16.06 42.53 -5.94
CA ALA A 211 -17.05 42.34 -7.00
C ALA A 211 -16.50 41.53 -8.20
N MET A 212 -15.20 41.53 -8.41
CA MET A 212 -14.54 40.68 -9.44
C MET A 212 -14.41 39.20 -9.03
N MET A 213 -14.48 38.91 -7.73
CA MET A 213 -14.29 37.56 -7.20
C MET A 213 -15.33 36.55 -7.73
N PRO A 214 -16.63 36.81 -7.77
CA PRO A 214 -17.62 35.92 -8.38
C PRO A 214 -17.33 35.60 -9.86
N VAL A 215 -16.79 36.57 -10.61
CA VAL A 215 -16.41 36.38 -12.02
C VAL A 215 -15.26 35.39 -12.13
N MET A 216 -14.22 35.60 -11.29
CA MET A 216 -13.06 34.71 -11.23
C MET A 216 -13.46 33.29 -10.82
N LEU A 217 -14.33 33.15 -9.80
CA LEU A 217 -14.82 31.85 -9.33
C LEU A 217 -15.63 31.11 -10.41
N ARG A 218 -16.49 31.83 -11.15
CA ARG A 218 -17.26 31.21 -12.27
C ARG A 218 -16.36 30.78 -13.40
N ALA A 219 -15.41 31.62 -13.81
CA ALA A 219 -14.43 31.28 -14.85
C ALA A 219 -13.58 30.06 -14.43
N GLY A 220 -13.08 30.07 -13.19
CA GLY A 220 -12.32 28.96 -12.61
C GLY A 220 -13.13 27.66 -12.59
N LYS A 221 -14.36 27.69 -12.12
CA LYS A 221 -15.27 26.53 -12.10
C LYS A 221 -15.55 25.98 -13.50
N PHE A 222 -15.73 26.84 -14.49
CA PHE A 222 -15.98 26.45 -15.88
C PHE A 222 -14.75 25.72 -16.47
N VAL A 223 -13.56 26.30 -16.32
CA VAL A 223 -12.32 25.70 -16.83
C VAL A 223 -11.99 24.40 -16.08
N ALA A 224 -12.11 24.38 -14.74
CA ALA A 224 -11.86 23.20 -13.93
C ALA A 224 -12.81 22.03 -14.28
N GLY A 225 -14.09 22.30 -14.53
CA GLY A 225 -15.05 21.27 -14.94
C GLY A 225 -14.71 20.63 -16.29
N ARG A 226 -14.24 21.46 -17.26
CA ARG A 226 -13.75 20.94 -18.55
C ARG A 226 -12.45 20.15 -18.39
N SER A 227 -11.51 20.69 -17.64
CA SER A 227 -10.23 20.05 -17.32
C SER A 227 -10.45 18.67 -16.70
N GLN A 228 -11.30 18.57 -15.66
CA GLN A 228 -11.60 17.30 -14.98
C GLN A 228 -12.14 16.23 -15.95
N LYS A 229 -13.03 16.62 -16.88
CA LYS A 229 -13.57 15.68 -17.89
C LYS A 229 -12.47 15.10 -18.76
N TYR A 230 -11.57 15.96 -19.28
CA TYR A 230 -10.51 15.52 -20.18
C TYR A 230 -9.38 14.78 -19.45
N PHE A 231 -9.03 15.18 -18.24
CA PHE A 231 -8.10 14.42 -17.40
C PHE A 231 -8.63 13.01 -17.05
N SER A 232 -9.93 12.88 -16.78
CA SER A 232 -10.54 11.56 -16.56
C SER A 232 -10.46 10.67 -17.80
N ALA A 233 -10.68 11.24 -19.00
CA ALA A 233 -10.54 10.51 -20.25
C ALA A 233 -9.07 10.13 -20.55
N GLN A 234 -8.12 11.02 -20.27
CA GLN A 234 -6.69 10.74 -20.37
C GLN A 234 -6.26 9.60 -19.44
N GLN A 235 -6.69 9.63 -18.16
CA GLN A 235 -6.37 8.57 -17.20
C GLN A 235 -6.95 7.20 -17.63
N ALA A 236 -8.12 7.20 -18.23
CA ALA A 236 -8.71 5.97 -18.76
C ALA A 236 -7.86 5.40 -19.93
N ALA A 237 -7.41 6.27 -20.86
CA ALA A 237 -6.56 5.84 -21.98
C ALA A 237 -5.18 5.38 -21.50
N LEU A 238 -4.58 6.10 -20.55
CA LEU A 238 -3.30 5.71 -19.94
C LEU A 238 -3.39 4.34 -19.26
N GLY A 239 -4.47 4.09 -18.53
CA GLY A 239 -4.71 2.79 -17.91
C GLY A 239 -4.88 1.65 -18.92
N ALA A 240 -5.55 1.92 -20.05
CA ALA A 240 -5.68 0.95 -21.14
C ALA A 240 -4.31 0.62 -21.77
N MET A 241 -3.52 1.65 -22.05
CA MET A 241 -2.18 1.49 -22.61
C MET A 241 -1.24 0.74 -21.64
N ASN A 242 -1.25 1.09 -20.35
CA ASN A 242 -0.42 0.40 -19.36
C ASN A 242 -0.81 -1.08 -19.22
N GLY A 243 -2.11 -1.39 -19.23
CA GLY A 243 -2.57 -2.78 -19.20
C GLY A 243 -2.12 -3.57 -20.44
N TYR A 244 -2.10 -2.95 -21.60
CA TYR A 244 -1.59 -3.55 -22.82
C TYR A 244 -0.07 -3.81 -22.75
N ILE A 245 0.70 -2.82 -22.26
CA ILE A 245 2.16 -2.95 -22.09
C ILE A 245 2.47 -4.08 -21.12
N GLU A 246 1.80 -4.11 -19.96
CA GLU A 246 2.00 -5.15 -18.95
C GLU A 246 1.74 -6.55 -19.52
N GLU A 247 0.61 -6.74 -20.22
CA GLU A 247 0.24 -8.02 -20.83
C GLU A 247 1.24 -8.43 -21.92
N THR A 248 1.65 -7.49 -22.79
CA THR A 248 2.61 -7.77 -23.87
C THR A 248 4.01 -8.08 -23.33
N VAL A 249 4.48 -7.35 -22.32
CA VAL A 249 5.80 -7.58 -21.71
C VAL A 249 5.82 -8.93 -20.98
N GLN A 250 4.79 -9.27 -20.21
CA GLN A 250 4.68 -10.57 -19.55
C GLN A 250 4.56 -11.70 -20.58
N GLY A 251 3.82 -11.48 -21.67
CA GLY A 251 3.64 -12.40 -22.77
C GLY A 251 4.71 -12.36 -23.86
N GLN A 252 5.82 -11.66 -23.70
CA GLN A 252 6.79 -11.41 -24.76
C GLN A 252 7.33 -12.67 -25.43
N LYS A 253 7.51 -13.76 -24.67
CA LYS A 253 7.90 -15.06 -25.23
C LYS A 253 6.85 -15.61 -26.21
N VAL A 254 5.57 -15.41 -25.89
CA VAL A 254 4.44 -15.85 -26.75
C VAL A 254 4.40 -15.00 -28.01
N VAL A 255 4.52 -13.67 -27.89
CA VAL A 255 4.58 -12.77 -29.04
C VAL A 255 5.70 -13.20 -30.00
N LYS A 256 6.90 -13.50 -29.47
CA LYS A 256 8.06 -13.94 -30.27
C LYS A 256 7.87 -15.31 -30.93
N VAL A 257 7.34 -16.31 -30.20
CA VAL A 257 7.15 -17.65 -30.74
C VAL A 257 6.12 -17.68 -31.88
N PHE A 258 5.08 -16.83 -31.79
CA PHE A 258 4.04 -16.72 -32.82
C PHE A 258 4.28 -15.63 -33.86
N CYS A 259 5.41 -14.90 -33.81
CA CYS A 259 5.79 -13.83 -34.71
C CYS A 259 4.70 -12.73 -34.84
N HIS A 260 4.12 -12.32 -33.69
CA HIS A 260 3.03 -11.34 -33.65
C HIS A 260 3.51 -9.92 -33.32
N GLU A 261 4.80 -9.61 -33.53
CA GLU A 261 5.39 -8.30 -33.22
C GLU A 261 4.70 -7.16 -33.99
N GLU A 262 4.50 -7.32 -35.29
CA GLU A 262 3.87 -6.30 -36.14
C GLU A 262 2.43 -5.97 -35.67
N ILE A 263 1.68 -7.00 -35.27
CA ILE A 263 0.32 -6.82 -34.75
C ILE A 263 0.36 -6.08 -33.42
N ALA A 264 1.31 -6.46 -32.54
CA ALA A 264 1.47 -5.81 -31.25
C ALA A 264 1.88 -4.32 -31.41
N GLU A 265 2.74 -4.01 -32.38
CA GLU A 265 3.12 -2.63 -32.70
C GLU A 265 1.94 -1.82 -33.24
N GLU A 266 1.12 -2.37 -34.13
CA GLU A 266 -0.08 -1.69 -34.65
C GLU A 266 -1.10 -1.42 -33.53
N GLU A 267 -1.38 -2.41 -32.67
CA GLU A 267 -2.30 -2.27 -31.54
C GLU A 267 -1.80 -1.20 -30.54
N PHE A 268 -0.50 -1.23 -30.19
CA PHE A 268 0.12 -0.21 -29.36
C PHE A 268 0.06 1.16 -30.00
N GLY A 269 0.38 1.26 -31.30
CA GLY A 269 0.33 2.51 -32.05
C GLY A 269 -1.05 3.17 -31.99
N TRP A 270 -2.11 2.39 -32.09
CA TRP A 270 -3.47 2.89 -31.96
C TRP A 270 -3.79 3.39 -30.54
N LEU A 271 -3.43 2.61 -29.50
CA LEU A 271 -3.63 3.01 -28.09
C LEU A 271 -2.86 4.28 -27.74
N ASN A 272 -1.63 4.41 -28.26
CA ASN A 272 -0.78 5.57 -28.06
C ASN A 272 -1.33 6.82 -28.78
N ALA A 273 -1.90 6.65 -29.99
CA ALA A 273 -2.56 7.73 -30.69
C ALA A 273 -3.84 8.22 -29.96
N ASP A 274 -4.65 7.31 -29.45
CA ASP A 274 -5.83 7.62 -28.63
C ASP A 274 -5.44 8.36 -27.34
N LEU A 275 -4.39 7.90 -26.65
CA LEU A 275 -3.84 8.58 -25.48
C LEU A 275 -3.34 9.98 -25.85
N LYS A 276 -2.57 10.14 -26.93
CA LYS A 276 -2.04 11.43 -27.40
C LYS A 276 -3.17 12.43 -27.60
N GLU A 277 -4.25 12.06 -28.30
CA GLU A 277 -5.39 12.95 -28.52
C GLU A 277 -6.03 13.43 -27.23
N LYS A 278 -6.28 12.49 -26.30
CA LYS A 278 -6.89 12.80 -24.99
C LYS A 278 -5.94 13.63 -24.12
N GLN A 279 -4.64 13.35 -24.18
CA GLN A 279 -3.62 14.08 -23.45
C GLN A 279 -3.49 15.53 -23.92
N ILE A 280 -3.50 15.78 -25.23
CA ILE A 280 -3.50 17.14 -25.78
C ILE A 280 -4.67 17.94 -25.24
N ARG A 281 -5.89 17.39 -25.27
CA ARG A 281 -7.09 18.07 -24.76
C ARG A 281 -7.02 18.30 -23.25
N ALA A 282 -6.56 17.31 -22.48
CA ALA A 282 -6.39 17.44 -21.04
C ALA A 282 -5.37 18.49 -20.65
N GLN A 283 -4.20 18.49 -21.31
CA GLN A 283 -3.14 19.48 -21.09
C GLN A 283 -3.55 20.88 -21.50
N PHE A 284 -4.29 21.03 -22.61
CA PHE A 284 -4.82 22.32 -23.03
C PHE A 284 -5.73 22.94 -21.97
N PHE A 285 -6.78 22.20 -21.52
CA PHE A 285 -7.69 22.72 -20.51
C PHE A 285 -7.05 22.86 -19.13
N GLY A 286 -6.09 21.99 -18.79
CA GLY A 286 -5.28 22.12 -17.57
C GLY A 286 -4.37 23.35 -17.61
N GLY A 287 -3.67 23.54 -18.75
CA GLY A 287 -2.74 24.65 -18.95
C GLY A 287 -3.39 26.01 -19.08
N VAL A 288 -4.59 26.10 -19.66
CA VAL A 288 -5.34 27.37 -19.84
C VAL A 288 -5.82 27.95 -18.50
N MET A 289 -5.95 27.11 -17.44
CA MET A 289 -6.41 27.58 -16.12
C MET A 289 -5.54 28.71 -15.56
N GLY A 290 -4.21 28.53 -15.58
CA GLY A 290 -3.26 29.54 -15.10
C GLY A 290 -3.38 30.87 -15.81
N PRO A 291 -3.22 30.93 -17.15
CA PRO A 291 -3.38 32.16 -17.93
C PRO A 291 -4.74 32.85 -17.74
N VAL A 292 -5.85 32.12 -17.71
CA VAL A 292 -7.18 32.71 -17.50
C VAL A 292 -7.27 33.38 -16.14
N MET A 293 -6.84 32.71 -15.06
CA MET A 293 -6.87 33.29 -13.72
C MET A 293 -5.91 34.48 -13.59
N ASN A 294 -4.72 34.39 -14.19
CA ASN A 294 -3.77 35.48 -14.20
C ASN A 294 -4.30 36.72 -14.93
N ASN A 295 -4.88 36.55 -16.12
CA ASN A 295 -5.45 37.66 -16.89
C ASN A 295 -6.65 38.31 -16.18
N LEU A 296 -7.51 37.51 -15.53
CA LEU A 296 -8.60 38.07 -14.71
C LEU A 296 -8.05 38.84 -13.51
N SER A 297 -6.97 38.37 -12.88
CA SER A 297 -6.28 39.11 -11.82
C SER A 297 -5.65 40.40 -12.31
N GLN A 298 -5.07 40.43 -13.53
CA GLN A 298 -4.54 41.65 -14.13
C GLN A 298 -5.65 42.64 -14.50
N LEU A 299 -6.81 42.17 -14.98
CA LEU A 299 -7.97 43.03 -15.22
C LEU A 299 -8.46 43.65 -13.90
N ASN A 300 -8.56 42.86 -12.84
CA ASN A 300 -8.91 43.37 -11.51
C ASN A 300 -7.91 44.43 -11.03
N TYR A 301 -6.61 44.18 -11.20
CA TYR A 301 -5.54 45.12 -10.89
C TYR A 301 -5.69 46.43 -11.70
N GLY A 302 -5.92 46.34 -13.04
CA GLY A 302 -6.11 47.47 -13.91
C GLY A 302 -7.33 48.32 -13.53
N LEU A 303 -8.49 47.69 -13.26
CA LEU A 303 -9.69 48.37 -12.79
C LEU A 303 -9.45 49.08 -11.45
N THR A 304 -8.79 48.41 -10.52
CA THR A 304 -8.45 48.96 -9.21
C THR A 304 -7.48 50.15 -9.34
N ALA A 305 -6.50 50.05 -10.24
CA ALA A 305 -5.54 51.14 -10.52
C ALA A 305 -6.24 52.36 -11.14
N CYS A 306 -7.11 52.15 -12.16
CA CYS A 306 -7.86 53.23 -12.78
C CYS A 306 -8.76 53.96 -11.77
N ILE A 307 -9.59 53.23 -11.03
CA ILE A 307 -10.53 53.82 -10.10
C ILE A 307 -9.78 54.43 -8.88
N GLY A 308 -8.73 53.74 -8.42
CA GLY A 308 -7.86 54.29 -7.34
C GLY A 308 -7.14 55.55 -7.75
N GLY A 309 -6.67 55.63 -9.01
CA GLY A 309 -6.10 56.84 -9.58
C GLY A 309 -7.09 58.02 -9.65
N LEU A 310 -8.34 57.73 -10.07
CA LEU A 310 -9.41 58.73 -10.02
C LEU A 310 -9.69 59.20 -8.59
N LEU A 311 -9.67 58.30 -7.62
CA LEU A 311 -9.81 58.67 -6.19
C LEU A 311 -8.66 59.51 -5.67
N CYS A 312 -7.43 59.29 -6.16
CA CYS A 312 -6.29 60.16 -5.84
C CYS A 312 -6.51 61.59 -6.34
N VAL A 313 -7.01 61.75 -7.61
CA VAL A 313 -7.24 63.05 -8.22
C VAL A 313 -8.46 63.77 -7.62
N PHE A 314 -9.59 63.09 -7.42
CA PHE A 314 -10.85 63.71 -7.05
C PHE A 314 -11.21 63.66 -5.56
N ARG A 315 -10.59 62.75 -4.78
CA ARG A 315 -10.92 62.52 -3.37
C ARG A 315 -9.73 62.55 -2.42
N ASN A 316 -8.58 63.13 -2.88
CA ASN A 316 -7.34 63.20 -2.08
C ASN A 316 -6.90 61.86 -1.46
N PHE A 317 -7.14 60.73 -2.14
CA PHE A 317 -6.60 59.48 -1.70
C PHE A 317 -5.09 59.45 -1.92
N ASP A 318 -4.31 59.00 -0.93
CA ASP A 318 -2.86 59.04 -0.97
C ASP A 318 -2.25 58.01 -1.93
N VAL A 319 -1.20 58.41 -2.64
CA VAL A 319 -0.50 57.56 -3.65
C VAL A 319 0.12 56.31 -3.00
N GLY A 320 0.65 56.44 -1.80
CA GLY A 320 1.16 55.30 -1.03
C GLY A 320 0.06 54.28 -0.68
N GLY A 321 -1.13 54.77 -0.32
CA GLY A 321 -2.30 53.92 -0.07
C GLY A 321 -2.76 53.17 -1.34
N LEU A 322 -2.76 53.86 -2.50
CA LEU A 322 -3.05 53.20 -3.78
C LEU A 322 -2.04 52.08 -4.11
N THR A 323 -0.74 52.38 -3.94
CA THR A 323 0.34 51.42 -4.24
C THR A 323 0.21 50.16 -3.39
N VAL A 324 -0.01 50.34 -2.06
CA VAL A 324 -0.19 49.20 -1.14
C VAL A 324 -1.47 48.46 -1.42
N PHE A 325 -2.57 49.14 -1.75
CA PHE A 325 -3.83 48.53 -2.10
C PHE A 325 -3.73 47.65 -3.36
N LEU A 326 -3.03 48.09 -4.39
CA LEU A 326 -2.73 47.31 -5.59
C LEU A 326 -1.92 46.05 -5.27
N GLY A 327 -0.96 46.16 -4.33
CA GLY A 327 -0.24 44.99 -3.81
C GLY A 327 -1.16 43.99 -3.11
N PHE A 328 -2.05 44.49 -2.24
CA PHE A 328 -3.03 43.65 -1.55
C PHE A 328 -4.05 43.00 -2.49
N SER A 329 -4.50 43.68 -3.53
CA SER A 329 -5.41 43.12 -4.54
C SER A 329 -4.81 41.88 -5.24
N ARG A 330 -3.50 41.91 -5.53
CA ARG A 330 -2.77 40.76 -6.06
C ARG A 330 -2.57 39.67 -5.01
N GLN A 331 -2.16 40.08 -3.80
CA GLN A 331 -1.89 39.13 -2.71
C GLN A 331 -3.17 38.41 -2.23
N PHE A 332 -4.34 39.04 -2.34
CA PHE A 332 -5.63 38.44 -1.96
C PHE A 332 -6.07 37.27 -2.85
N SER A 333 -5.79 37.36 -4.17
CA SER A 333 -6.23 36.34 -5.13
C SER A 333 -5.43 35.04 -5.08
N ARG A 334 -4.15 35.11 -4.70
CA ARG A 334 -3.23 33.95 -4.70
C ARG A 334 -3.60 32.87 -3.69
N PRO A 335 -3.83 33.16 -2.38
CA PRO A 335 -4.18 32.14 -1.41
C PRO A 335 -5.50 31.42 -1.70
N ILE A 336 -6.45 32.05 -2.39
CA ILE A 336 -7.74 31.46 -2.73
C ILE A 336 -7.53 30.28 -3.69
N ASN A 337 -6.66 30.43 -4.69
CA ASN A 337 -6.33 29.37 -5.61
C ASN A 337 -5.53 28.25 -4.91
N GLU A 338 -4.57 28.62 -4.06
CA GLU A 338 -3.77 27.66 -3.29
C GLU A 338 -4.65 26.84 -2.35
N LEU A 339 -5.55 27.46 -1.60
CA LEU A 339 -6.50 26.76 -0.72
C LEU A 339 -7.38 25.78 -1.48
N SER A 340 -7.84 26.13 -2.68
CA SER A 340 -8.67 25.26 -3.50
C SER A 340 -7.93 23.97 -3.89
N MET A 341 -6.63 24.06 -4.19
CA MET A 341 -5.80 22.87 -4.47
C MET A 341 -5.54 22.06 -3.20
N GLN A 342 -5.28 22.72 -2.06
CA GLN A 342 -5.01 22.05 -0.79
C GLN A 342 -6.19 21.24 -0.26
N VAL A 343 -7.43 21.66 -0.55
CA VAL A 343 -8.64 20.88 -0.19
C VAL A 343 -8.60 19.50 -0.87
N GLY A 344 -8.16 19.41 -2.12
CA GLY A 344 -7.96 18.13 -2.82
C GLY A 344 -6.93 17.23 -2.12
N ASN A 345 -5.81 17.81 -1.70
CA ASN A 345 -4.76 17.09 -1.00
C ASN A 345 -5.24 16.56 0.36
N VAL A 346 -6.04 17.34 1.10
CA VAL A 346 -6.68 16.89 2.36
C VAL A 346 -7.57 15.69 2.11
N PHE A 347 -8.45 15.72 1.10
CA PHE A 347 -9.32 14.58 0.81
C PHE A 347 -8.54 13.33 0.39
N SER A 348 -7.48 13.48 -0.39
CA SER A 348 -6.59 12.37 -0.76
C SER A 348 -5.90 11.77 0.45
N ALA A 349 -5.38 12.61 1.34
CA ALA A 349 -4.73 12.15 2.56
C ALA A 349 -5.71 11.48 3.54
N LEU A 350 -6.92 12.01 3.68
CA LEU A 350 -7.96 11.39 4.50
C LEU A 350 -8.40 10.02 3.94
N ALA A 351 -8.53 9.90 2.62
CA ALA A 351 -8.83 8.62 2.00
C ALA A 351 -7.68 7.60 2.19
N GLY A 352 -6.42 8.04 2.11
CA GLY A 352 -5.25 7.22 2.45
C GLY A 352 -5.26 6.80 3.91
N ALA A 353 -5.54 7.75 4.81
CA ALA A 353 -5.64 7.47 6.24
C ALA A 353 -6.76 6.49 6.59
N GLU A 354 -7.94 6.58 5.95
CA GLU A 354 -9.02 5.60 6.13
C GLU A 354 -8.56 4.19 5.75
N ARG A 355 -7.77 4.03 4.68
CA ARG A 355 -7.22 2.72 4.29
C ARG A 355 -6.19 2.20 5.27
N VAL A 356 -5.30 3.07 5.77
CA VAL A 356 -4.31 2.71 6.80
C VAL A 356 -5.02 2.32 8.11
N PHE A 357 -5.99 3.12 8.55
CA PHE A 357 -6.74 2.82 9.76
C PHE A 357 -7.62 1.58 9.63
N ALA A 358 -8.13 1.26 8.44
CA ALA A 358 -8.84 0.01 8.21
C ALA A 358 -7.97 -1.24 8.45
N VAL A 359 -6.64 -1.12 8.27
CA VAL A 359 -5.72 -2.21 8.68
C VAL A 359 -5.53 -2.20 10.18
N LEU A 360 -5.31 -1.02 10.79
CA LEU A 360 -5.11 -0.89 12.24
C LEU A 360 -6.35 -1.28 13.05
N ASP A 361 -7.53 -1.19 12.46
CA ASP A 361 -8.80 -1.55 13.09
C ASP A 361 -9.23 -2.99 12.73
N ALA A 362 -8.45 -3.71 11.91
CA ALA A 362 -8.71 -5.11 11.61
C ALA A 362 -8.50 -5.95 12.89
N GLU A 363 -9.40 -6.89 13.10
CA GLU A 363 -9.33 -7.74 14.29
C GLU A 363 -8.05 -8.61 14.26
N PRO A 364 -7.22 -8.58 15.31
CA PRO A 364 -6.06 -9.44 15.41
C PRO A 364 -6.48 -10.91 15.50
N GLU A 365 -5.56 -11.82 15.28
CA GLU A 365 -5.78 -13.25 15.53
C GLU A 365 -6.27 -13.43 16.99
N ALA A 366 -7.35 -14.22 17.15
CA ALA A 366 -7.98 -14.38 18.47
C ALA A 366 -6.93 -14.75 19.53
N ALA A 367 -6.98 -14.15 20.69
CA ALA A 367 -6.10 -14.51 21.80
C ALA A 367 -6.27 -15.99 22.19
N ASP A 368 -5.22 -16.58 22.75
CA ASP A 368 -5.33 -17.93 23.32
C ASP A 368 -6.40 -17.95 24.40
N ALA A 369 -7.04 -19.11 24.57
CA ALA A 369 -8.06 -19.29 25.58
C ALA A 369 -7.48 -19.00 26.99
N PRO A 370 -8.25 -18.40 27.93
CA PRO A 370 -7.74 -18.13 29.28
C PRO A 370 -7.30 -19.40 30.06
N ASP A 371 -7.83 -20.57 29.67
CA ASP A 371 -7.52 -21.89 30.17
C ASP A 371 -6.59 -22.68 29.23
N ALA A 372 -5.85 -21.99 28.36
CA ALA A 372 -4.90 -22.63 27.47
C ALA A 372 -3.83 -23.37 28.26
N VAL A 373 -3.59 -24.63 27.88
CA VAL A 373 -2.61 -25.51 28.51
C VAL A 373 -1.35 -25.66 27.68
N SER A 374 -0.21 -25.83 28.35
CA SER A 374 1.06 -26.21 27.75
C SER A 374 1.21 -27.74 27.82
N ILE A 375 1.64 -28.34 26.69
CA ILE A 375 1.82 -29.79 26.55
C ILE A 375 3.26 -30.09 26.12
N ALA A 376 4.23 -29.54 26.80
CA ALA A 376 5.62 -29.87 26.48
C ALA A 376 6.10 -31.10 27.26
N PRO A 377 6.77 -32.08 26.61
CA PRO A 377 7.06 -32.22 25.19
C PRO A 377 5.90 -32.82 24.37
N ILE A 378 5.63 -32.29 23.18
CA ILE A 378 4.67 -32.86 22.25
C ILE A 378 5.26 -34.12 21.61
N ARG A 379 4.46 -35.23 21.61
CA ARG A 379 4.85 -36.50 20.98
C ARG A 379 4.42 -36.58 19.51
N GLY A 380 3.37 -35.84 19.17
CA GLY A 380 2.89 -35.71 17.79
C GLY A 380 1.74 -36.65 17.41
N GLU A 381 0.93 -37.12 18.36
CA GLU A 381 -0.35 -37.73 18.02
C GLU A 381 -1.33 -36.66 17.55
N VAL A 382 -1.94 -36.81 16.37
CA VAL A 382 -2.91 -35.85 15.82
C VAL A 382 -4.21 -36.58 15.47
N VAL A 383 -5.34 -36.09 16.01
CA VAL A 383 -6.66 -36.64 15.71
C VAL A 383 -7.59 -35.54 15.25
N LEU A 384 -8.23 -35.73 14.11
CA LEU A 384 -9.36 -34.96 13.61
C LEU A 384 -10.62 -35.78 13.82
N ASP A 385 -11.63 -35.21 14.47
CA ASP A 385 -12.89 -35.89 14.78
C ASP A 385 -14.07 -35.06 14.28
N HIS A 386 -14.78 -35.58 13.28
CA HIS A 386 -15.97 -34.95 12.65
C HIS A 386 -15.77 -33.49 12.24
N VAL A 387 -14.59 -33.14 11.68
CA VAL A 387 -14.21 -31.78 11.36
C VAL A 387 -14.99 -31.25 10.16
N THR A 388 -15.67 -30.13 10.38
CA THR A 388 -16.37 -29.37 9.33
C THR A 388 -15.82 -27.97 9.25
N PHE A 389 -15.50 -27.51 8.02
CA PHE A 389 -14.87 -26.20 7.82
C PHE A 389 -15.20 -25.58 6.46
N GLY A 390 -15.26 -24.24 6.41
CA GLY A 390 -15.33 -23.39 5.21
C GLY A 390 -14.70 -22.02 5.44
N TYR A 391 -14.02 -21.49 4.42
CA TYR A 391 -13.39 -20.16 4.50
C TYR A 391 -14.40 -19.02 4.54
N GLU A 392 -15.57 -19.21 3.88
CA GLU A 392 -16.65 -18.23 3.86
C GLU A 392 -17.92 -18.81 4.48
N PRO A 393 -18.75 -17.97 5.16
CA PRO A 393 -20.03 -18.43 5.68
C PRO A 393 -20.91 -18.99 4.57
N GLY A 394 -21.39 -20.23 4.77
CA GLY A 394 -22.26 -20.92 3.80
C GLY A 394 -21.53 -21.73 2.73
N GLN A 395 -20.21 -21.66 2.61
CA GLN A 395 -19.44 -22.48 1.69
C GLN A 395 -18.59 -23.50 2.45
N VAL A 396 -19.15 -24.70 2.67
CA VAL A 396 -18.44 -25.78 3.37
C VAL A 396 -17.45 -26.44 2.41
N ILE A 397 -16.17 -26.46 2.78
CA ILE A 397 -15.06 -27.09 2.03
C ILE A 397 -14.74 -28.47 2.57
N LEU A 398 -14.67 -28.64 3.89
CA LEU A 398 -14.46 -29.93 4.54
C LEU A 398 -15.76 -30.36 5.22
N LYS A 399 -16.16 -31.60 4.99
CA LYS A 399 -17.42 -32.16 5.47
C LYS A 399 -17.14 -33.45 6.23
N ASP A 400 -17.25 -33.40 7.56
CA ASP A 400 -17.17 -34.60 8.41
C ASP A 400 -15.84 -35.36 8.27
N ILE A 401 -14.72 -34.64 8.33
CA ILE A 401 -13.39 -35.25 8.23
C ILE A 401 -12.99 -35.87 9.56
N SER A 402 -12.74 -37.18 9.54
CA SER A 402 -12.23 -37.94 10.67
C SER A 402 -11.01 -38.76 10.29
N LEU A 403 -9.88 -38.49 10.97
CA LEU A 403 -8.62 -39.21 10.78
C LEU A 403 -7.78 -39.16 12.06
N TYR A 404 -6.84 -40.10 12.17
CA TYR A 404 -5.85 -40.11 13.25
C TYR A 404 -4.45 -40.39 12.70
N ALA A 405 -3.44 -39.82 13.32
CA ALA A 405 -2.02 -40.09 13.09
C ALA A 405 -1.34 -40.33 14.43
N LYS A 406 -0.76 -41.52 14.61
CA LYS A 406 0.06 -41.84 15.79
C LYS A 406 1.46 -41.21 15.64
N PRO A 407 2.19 -41.00 16.76
CA PRO A 407 3.56 -40.51 16.69
C PRO A 407 4.42 -41.31 15.70
N GLY A 408 5.13 -40.61 14.82
CA GLY A 408 6.00 -41.20 13.80
C GLY A 408 5.29 -41.75 12.56
N GLN A 409 3.95 -41.69 12.46
CA GLN A 409 3.23 -42.16 11.28
C GLN A 409 3.24 -41.12 10.14
N LYS A 410 3.27 -41.63 8.91
CA LYS A 410 3.17 -40.87 7.66
C LYS A 410 1.75 -41.00 7.10
N ILE A 411 1.03 -39.90 6.99
CA ILE A 411 -0.32 -39.81 6.41
C ILE A 411 -0.22 -39.06 5.08
N ALA A 412 -0.63 -39.69 3.98
CA ALA A 412 -0.66 -39.03 2.68
C ALA A 412 -2.08 -38.60 2.30
N PHE A 413 -2.25 -37.37 1.85
CA PHE A 413 -3.49 -36.88 1.26
C PHE A 413 -3.41 -36.90 -0.26
N VAL A 414 -4.34 -37.58 -0.90
CA VAL A 414 -4.45 -37.71 -2.36
C VAL A 414 -5.83 -37.26 -2.80
N GLY A 415 -5.95 -36.64 -3.95
CA GLY A 415 -7.24 -36.18 -4.52
C GLY A 415 -7.04 -35.02 -5.48
N SER A 416 -8.09 -34.61 -6.18
CA SER A 416 -8.07 -33.51 -7.15
C SER A 416 -7.75 -32.16 -6.50
N THR A 417 -7.34 -31.19 -7.32
CA THR A 417 -7.19 -29.81 -6.89
C THR A 417 -8.52 -29.28 -6.34
N GLY A 418 -8.46 -28.61 -5.17
CA GLY A 418 -9.69 -28.15 -4.50
C GLY A 418 -10.41 -29.20 -3.65
N ALA A 419 -9.93 -30.44 -3.55
CA ALA A 419 -10.54 -31.47 -2.69
C ALA A 419 -10.45 -31.20 -1.18
N GLY A 420 -9.65 -30.19 -0.75
CA GLY A 420 -9.51 -29.80 0.65
C GLY A 420 -8.20 -30.25 1.32
N LYS A 421 -7.23 -30.79 0.58
CA LYS A 421 -5.94 -31.28 1.13
C LYS A 421 -5.18 -30.20 1.92
N THR A 422 -4.88 -29.07 1.31
CA THR A 422 -4.19 -27.93 1.95
C THR A 422 -5.03 -27.31 3.08
N THR A 423 -6.35 -27.40 2.99
CA THR A 423 -7.24 -26.93 4.06
C THR A 423 -7.05 -27.73 5.34
N ILE A 424 -6.91 -29.08 5.26
CA ILE A 424 -6.65 -29.91 6.43
C ILE A 424 -5.34 -29.50 7.11
N THR A 425 -4.27 -29.29 6.36
CA THR A 425 -2.97 -28.90 6.93
C THR A 425 -2.99 -27.51 7.54
N ASN A 426 -3.74 -26.57 6.96
CA ASN A 426 -3.97 -25.25 7.53
C ASN A 426 -4.72 -25.31 8.86
N LEU A 427 -5.65 -26.25 9.00
CA LEU A 427 -6.40 -26.44 10.25
C LEU A 427 -5.54 -27.12 11.34
N ILE A 428 -4.66 -28.05 11.00
CA ILE A 428 -3.71 -28.65 11.94
C ILE A 428 -2.77 -27.58 12.53
N ASN A 429 -2.30 -26.60 11.71
CA ASN A 429 -1.52 -25.45 12.16
C ASN A 429 -2.36 -24.40 12.92
N ARG A 430 -3.68 -24.59 12.98
CA ARG A 430 -4.61 -23.61 13.53
C ARG A 430 -4.41 -22.21 12.92
N PHE A 431 -4.23 -22.15 11.59
CA PHE A 431 -4.30 -20.89 10.84
C PHE A 431 -5.74 -20.40 10.70
N TYR A 432 -6.68 -21.33 10.84
CA TYR A 432 -8.13 -21.10 10.87
C TYR A 432 -8.75 -21.94 11.97
N ASP A 433 -9.77 -21.42 12.64
CA ASP A 433 -10.56 -22.18 13.62
C ASP A 433 -11.69 -22.95 12.91
N ILE A 434 -11.95 -24.20 13.32
CA ILE A 434 -12.98 -25.08 12.76
C ILE A 434 -14.39 -24.65 13.17
N GLN A 435 -15.39 -24.97 12.34
CA GLN A 435 -16.80 -24.68 12.58
C GLN A 435 -17.54 -25.82 13.29
N GLY A 436 -17.06 -27.06 13.15
CA GLY A 436 -17.62 -28.24 13.82
C GLY A 436 -16.55 -29.30 14.03
N GLY A 437 -16.78 -30.18 15.00
CA GLY A 437 -15.84 -31.24 15.37
C GLY A 437 -14.72 -30.77 16.30
N SER A 438 -13.64 -31.56 16.34
CA SER A 438 -12.44 -31.25 17.14
C SER A 438 -11.16 -31.68 16.42
N ILE A 439 -10.08 -30.96 16.70
CA ILE A 439 -8.70 -31.32 16.33
C ILE A 439 -7.90 -31.38 17.61
N THR A 440 -7.28 -32.53 17.88
CA THR A 440 -6.48 -32.72 19.08
C THR A 440 -5.04 -33.06 18.73
N VAL A 441 -4.11 -32.56 19.54
CA VAL A 441 -2.69 -32.94 19.51
C VAL A 441 -2.37 -33.52 20.89
N ASP A 442 -1.86 -34.75 20.89
CA ASP A 442 -1.59 -35.53 22.13
C ASP A 442 -2.80 -35.53 23.10
N GLY A 443 -4.03 -35.65 22.56
CA GLY A 443 -5.27 -35.69 23.29
C GLY A 443 -5.84 -34.36 23.77
N VAL A 444 -5.16 -33.22 23.48
CA VAL A 444 -5.64 -31.87 23.83
C VAL A 444 -6.13 -31.13 22.60
N ASP A 445 -7.32 -30.53 22.67
CA ASP A 445 -7.89 -29.73 21.60
C ASP A 445 -6.99 -28.54 21.30
N VAL A 446 -6.64 -28.33 20.01
CA VAL A 446 -5.77 -27.24 19.56
C VAL A 446 -6.30 -25.86 19.93
N ARG A 447 -7.62 -25.71 20.15
CA ARG A 447 -8.24 -24.46 20.61
C ARG A 447 -7.90 -24.12 22.06
N ARG A 448 -7.51 -25.14 22.87
CA ARG A 448 -7.11 -25.02 24.28
C ARG A 448 -5.60 -25.07 24.49
N MET A 449 -4.81 -25.07 23.40
CA MET A 449 -3.35 -24.97 23.43
C MET A 449 -2.91 -23.53 23.17
N HIS A 450 -1.73 -23.19 23.68
CA HIS A 450 -1.04 -21.97 23.25
C HIS A 450 -0.63 -22.09 21.77
N ARG A 451 -1.11 -21.17 20.91
CA ARG A 451 -0.79 -21.19 19.47
C ARG A 451 0.70 -21.19 19.16
N LYS A 452 1.46 -20.41 19.93
CA LYS A 452 2.91 -20.34 19.77
C LYS A 452 3.53 -21.73 19.98
N GLU A 453 3.17 -22.41 21.07
CA GLU A 453 3.67 -23.74 21.38
C GLU A 453 3.24 -24.78 20.35
N LEU A 454 1.98 -24.75 19.89
CA LEU A 454 1.50 -25.62 18.82
C LEU A 454 2.35 -25.43 17.55
N ARG A 455 2.52 -24.18 17.10
CA ARG A 455 3.24 -23.86 15.85
C ARG A 455 4.75 -24.09 15.93
N GLU A 456 5.37 -23.93 17.09
CA GLU A 456 6.78 -24.28 17.31
C GLU A 456 7.04 -25.79 17.20
N ASN A 457 6.02 -26.61 17.42
CA ASN A 457 6.10 -28.08 17.34
C ASN A 457 5.58 -28.64 16.01
N ILE A 458 5.28 -27.78 15.02
CA ILE A 458 4.90 -28.16 13.67
C ILE A 458 5.87 -27.51 12.67
N ALA A 459 6.64 -28.33 11.96
CA ALA A 459 7.41 -27.86 10.82
C ALA A 459 6.59 -27.93 9.53
N MET A 460 6.70 -26.95 8.66
CA MET A 460 6.01 -26.95 7.37
C MET A 460 6.97 -26.67 6.22
N VAL A 461 6.93 -27.52 5.20
CA VAL A 461 7.59 -27.30 3.92
C VAL A 461 6.52 -26.90 2.91
N LEU A 462 6.54 -25.64 2.49
CA LEU A 462 5.55 -25.07 1.57
C LEU A 462 5.87 -25.39 0.12
N GLN A 463 4.85 -25.41 -0.73
CA GLN A 463 4.97 -25.54 -2.18
C GLN A 463 5.79 -24.39 -2.77
N ASP A 464 5.41 -23.15 -2.44
CA ASP A 464 6.16 -21.95 -2.81
C ASP A 464 7.17 -21.63 -1.72
N THR A 465 8.45 -21.73 -2.06
CA THR A 465 9.54 -21.44 -1.13
C THR A 465 9.85 -19.96 -1.10
N HIS A 466 9.68 -19.34 0.07
CA HIS A 466 10.11 -17.96 0.31
C HIS A 466 11.41 -17.90 1.12
N LEU A 467 12.41 -17.23 0.55
CA LEU A 467 13.69 -16.97 1.21
C LEU A 467 13.83 -15.48 1.51
N PHE A 468 14.34 -15.19 2.70
CA PHE A 468 14.57 -13.83 3.12
C PHE A 468 15.95 -13.34 2.66
N THR A 469 16.07 -12.03 2.41
CA THR A 469 17.38 -11.42 2.19
C THR A 469 18.26 -11.63 3.43
N GLY A 470 19.41 -12.23 3.23
CA GLY A 470 20.33 -12.64 4.29
C GLY A 470 21.20 -13.81 3.83
N THR A 471 22.03 -14.34 4.72
CA THR A 471 22.89 -15.48 4.38
C THR A 471 22.10 -16.80 4.26
N VAL A 472 22.66 -17.78 3.59
CA VAL A 472 22.13 -19.16 3.56
C VAL A 472 21.94 -19.68 4.99
N ARG A 473 22.93 -19.44 5.86
CA ARG A 473 22.93 -19.81 7.28
C ARG A 473 21.72 -19.24 8.01
N GLU A 474 21.48 -17.92 7.86
CA GLU A 474 20.34 -17.24 8.49
C GLU A 474 19.02 -17.76 7.98
N ASN A 475 18.91 -18.06 6.69
CA ASN A 475 17.70 -18.62 6.10
C ASN A 475 17.39 -20.03 6.63
N ILE A 476 18.37 -20.88 6.87
CA ILE A 476 18.15 -22.18 7.51
C ILE A 476 17.80 -21.99 8.98
N ARG A 477 18.55 -21.14 9.72
CA ARG A 477 18.33 -20.83 11.14
C ARG A 477 16.95 -20.22 11.42
N TYR A 478 16.28 -19.68 10.39
CA TYR A 478 14.91 -19.15 10.54
C TYR A 478 13.93 -20.20 11.08
N GLY A 479 14.16 -21.49 10.86
CA GLY A 479 13.35 -22.58 11.43
C GLY A 479 13.49 -22.72 12.96
N ARG A 480 14.64 -22.29 13.52
CA ARG A 480 14.90 -22.23 14.97
C ARG A 480 16.04 -21.24 15.23
N LEU A 481 15.70 -20.05 15.75
CA LEU A 481 16.62 -18.92 15.85
C LEU A 481 17.80 -19.13 16.79
N ASP A 482 17.68 -20.00 17.78
CA ASP A 482 18.73 -20.37 18.74
C ASP A 482 19.60 -21.56 18.30
N ALA A 483 19.40 -22.06 17.07
CA ALA A 483 20.21 -23.15 16.53
C ALA A 483 21.68 -22.76 16.37
N THR A 484 22.60 -23.65 16.80
CA THR A 484 24.04 -23.45 16.62
C THR A 484 24.44 -23.62 15.15
N ASP A 485 25.64 -23.19 14.80
CA ASP A 485 26.17 -23.35 13.45
C ASP A 485 26.30 -24.83 13.04
N GLU A 486 26.68 -25.69 13.99
CA GLU A 486 26.77 -27.12 13.80
C GLU A 486 25.41 -27.74 13.50
N GLU A 487 24.36 -27.32 14.22
CA GLU A 487 22.98 -27.78 13.99
C GLU A 487 22.46 -27.32 12.63
N VAL A 488 22.79 -26.10 12.19
CA VAL A 488 22.46 -25.61 10.85
C VAL A 488 23.13 -26.46 9.76
N VAL A 489 24.42 -26.79 9.93
CA VAL A 489 25.14 -27.66 8.99
C VAL A 489 24.54 -29.07 8.97
N GLU A 490 24.18 -29.62 10.12
CA GLU A 490 23.56 -30.95 10.22
C GLU A 490 22.18 -30.98 9.57
N ALA A 491 21.37 -29.94 9.78
CA ALA A 491 20.08 -29.79 9.10
C ALA A 491 20.24 -29.69 7.57
N ALA A 492 21.27 -28.99 7.09
CA ALA A 492 21.56 -28.92 5.67
C ALA A 492 22.04 -30.26 5.09
N LYS A 493 22.74 -31.08 5.86
CA LYS A 493 23.10 -32.46 5.47
C LYS A 493 21.87 -33.37 5.41
N THR A 494 21.01 -33.27 6.42
CA THR A 494 19.72 -34.00 6.45
C THR A 494 18.89 -33.68 5.23
N ALA A 495 18.79 -32.41 4.86
CA ALA A 495 18.08 -31.92 3.68
C ALA A 495 18.78 -32.19 2.34
N SER A 496 19.97 -32.82 2.34
CA SER A 496 20.82 -32.97 1.15
C SER A 496 21.25 -31.64 0.51
N ALA A 497 21.20 -30.54 1.27
CA ALA A 497 21.55 -29.19 0.82
C ALA A 497 23.04 -28.88 0.94
N HIS A 498 23.75 -29.49 1.89
CA HIS A 498 25.16 -29.19 2.21
C HIS A 498 26.09 -29.18 1.00
N SER A 499 25.95 -30.15 0.10
CA SER A 499 26.86 -30.31 -1.05
C SER A 499 26.75 -29.16 -2.07
N PHE A 500 25.56 -28.57 -2.27
CA PHE A 500 25.44 -27.43 -3.15
C PHE A 500 25.83 -26.13 -2.43
N ILE A 501 25.52 -25.99 -1.13
CA ILE A 501 25.90 -24.82 -0.32
C ILE A 501 27.43 -24.64 -0.36
N MET A 502 28.19 -25.72 -0.17
CA MET A 502 29.68 -25.67 -0.21
C MET A 502 30.24 -25.30 -1.59
N ARG A 503 29.42 -25.31 -2.64
CA ARG A 503 29.85 -24.86 -3.99
C ARG A 503 29.47 -23.41 -4.28
N LEU A 504 28.70 -22.76 -3.39
CA LEU A 504 28.46 -21.33 -3.49
C LEU A 504 29.76 -20.56 -3.14
N PRO A 505 29.93 -19.33 -3.65
CA PRO A 505 31.16 -18.56 -3.47
C PRO A 505 31.61 -18.44 -2.00
N ASP A 506 30.69 -18.17 -1.09
CA ASP A 506 30.94 -17.99 0.34
C ASP A 506 30.29 -19.10 1.19
N GLY A 507 29.90 -20.23 0.58
CA GLY A 507 29.27 -21.35 1.28
C GLY A 507 28.03 -20.94 2.05
N TYR A 508 28.00 -21.22 3.36
CA TYR A 508 26.87 -20.85 4.24
C TYR A 508 26.70 -19.34 4.44
N ASP A 509 27.72 -18.55 4.19
CA ASP A 509 27.70 -17.10 4.36
C ASP A 509 27.35 -16.36 3.05
N THR A 510 27.08 -17.13 1.98
CA THR A 510 26.58 -16.58 0.71
C THR A 510 25.28 -15.81 0.94
N MET A 511 25.25 -14.54 0.48
CA MET A 511 24.07 -13.68 0.55
C MET A 511 23.02 -14.11 -0.48
N LEU A 512 21.79 -14.22 -0.01
CA LEU A 512 20.59 -14.43 -0.84
C LEU A 512 19.86 -13.12 -1.03
N GLU A 513 19.46 -12.84 -2.27
CA GLU A 513 18.74 -11.62 -2.65
C GLU A 513 17.41 -11.98 -3.30
N GLY A 514 16.40 -11.12 -3.13
CA GLY A 514 15.16 -11.18 -3.87
C GLY A 514 14.53 -12.58 -3.93
N ASP A 515 14.19 -13.17 -2.79
CA ASP A 515 13.60 -14.51 -2.69
C ASP A 515 14.52 -15.64 -3.20
N GLY A 516 15.83 -15.45 -3.08
CA GLY A 516 16.83 -16.41 -3.56
C GLY A 516 16.94 -16.47 -5.08
N ALA A 517 16.79 -15.33 -5.77
CA ALA A 517 16.84 -15.23 -7.24
C ALA A 517 18.14 -15.76 -7.84
N ASN A 518 19.23 -15.80 -7.05
CA ASN A 518 20.53 -16.37 -7.42
C ASN A 518 20.60 -17.91 -7.26
N LEU A 519 19.52 -18.57 -6.84
CA LEU A 519 19.43 -20.03 -6.67
C LEU A 519 18.43 -20.64 -7.66
N SER A 520 18.66 -21.90 -8.05
CA SER A 520 17.64 -22.67 -8.78
C SER A 520 16.46 -23.00 -7.87
N GLN A 521 15.30 -23.29 -8.47
CA GLN A 521 14.10 -23.68 -7.73
C GLN A 521 14.33 -24.88 -6.80
N GLY A 522 15.05 -25.90 -7.28
CA GLY A 522 15.41 -27.06 -6.46
C GLY A 522 16.33 -26.72 -5.29
N GLN A 523 17.30 -25.81 -5.49
CA GLN A 523 18.17 -25.35 -4.41
C GLN A 523 17.40 -24.59 -3.34
N ARG A 524 16.46 -23.73 -3.75
CA ARG A 524 15.56 -23.05 -2.81
C ARG A 524 14.73 -24.05 -2.00
N GLN A 525 14.20 -25.10 -2.67
CA GLN A 525 13.43 -26.14 -2.00
C GLN A 525 14.28 -26.93 -0.99
N LEU A 526 15.54 -27.26 -1.32
CA LEU A 526 16.46 -27.91 -0.37
C LEU A 526 16.72 -27.01 0.87
N LEU A 527 16.80 -25.70 0.71
CA LEU A 527 16.92 -24.77 1.86
C LEU A 527 15.65 -24.75 2.71
N ASN A 528 14.46 -24.82 2.09
CA ASN A 528 13.20 -24.91 2.82
C ASN A 528 13.10 -26.22 3.63
N ILE A 529 13.54 -27.34 3.06
CA ILE A 529 13.66 -28.62 3.78
C ILE A 529 14.67 -28.51 4.94
N ALA A 530 15.83 -27.83 4.74
CA ALA A 530 16.81 -27.61 5.80
C ALA A 530 16.25 -26.72 6.93
N ARG A 531 15.45 -25.71 6.59
CA ARG A 531 14.70 -24.88 7.55
C ARG A 531 13.73 -25.73 8.41
N ALA A 532 13.03 -26.66 7.79
CA ALA A 532 12.17 -27.60 8.52
C ALA A 532 12.97 -28.61 9.34
N ALA A 533 14.18 -29.01 8.88
CA ALA A 533 15.04 -29.93 9.60
C ALA A 533 15.60 -29.32 10.89
N VAL A 534 16.04 -28.08 10.87
CA VAL A 534 16.65 -27.40 12.04
C VAL A 534 15.64 -27.15 13.15
N SER A 535 14.34 -27.07 12.84
CA SER A 535 13.28 -26.86 13.87
C SER A 535 13.16 -28.01 14.84
N LYS A 536 13.50 -29.25 14.44
CA LYS A 536 13.33 -30.50 15.23
C LYS A 536 11.89 -30.75 15.70
N ALA A 537 10.91 -30.14 15.04
CA ALA A 537 9.50 -30.29 15.39
C ALA A 537 9.03 -31.75 15.23
N PRO A 538 8.24 -32.31 16.15
CA PRO A 538 7.75 -33.69 16.10
C PRO A 538 6.68 -33.91 15.03
N ILE A 539 5.98 -32.87 14.60
CA ILE A 539 4.97 -32.91 13.54
C ILE A 539 5.54 -32.21 12.31
N LEU A 540 5.38 -32.83 11.13
CA LEU A 540 5.86 -32.30 9.85
C LEU A 540 4.71 -32.26 8.84
N ILE A 541 4.57 -31.14 8.15
CA ILE A 541 3.64 -30.97 7.04
C ILE A 541 4.45 -30.70 5.77
N LEU A 542 4.20 -31.50 4.74
CA LEU A 542 4.84 -31.39 3.44
C LEU A 542 3.78 -31.06 2.37
N ASP A 543 3.87 -29.87 1.78
CA ASP A 543 3.04 -29.49 0.65
C ASP A 543 3.92 -29.44 -0.60
N GLU A 544 3.71 -30.38 -1.51
CA GLU A 544 4.36 -30.60 -2.81
C GLU A 544 5.82 -30.10 -2.94
N ALA A 545 6.78 -30.95 -2.58
CA ALA A 545 8.21 -30.57 -2.55
C ALA A 545 8.94 -30.59 -3.91
N THR A 546 8.32 -31.00 -5.05
CA THR A 546 9.10 -31.40 -6.25
C THR A 546 8.57 -30.95 -7.61
N SER A 547 7.66 -29.97 -7.72
CA SER A 547 7.20 -29.48 -9.01
C SER A 547 8.31 -28.69 -9.76
N SER A 548 8.53 -29.04 -11.04
CA SER A 548 9.44 -28.30 -11.97
C SER A 548 10.95 -28.29 -11.65
N VAL A 549 11.48 -29.40 -11.11
CA VAL A 549 12.90 -29.57 -10.78
C VAL A 549 13.54 -30.62 -11.67
N ASP A 550 14.83 -30.49 -12.00
CA ASP A 550 15.58 -31.48 -12.76
C ASP A 550 15.71 -32.82 -12.01
N THR A 551 15.78 -33.92 -12.73
CA THR A 551 15.77 -35.29 -12.17
C THR A 551 16.89 -35.56 -11.14
N ARG A 552 18.05 -34.92 -11.26
CA ARG A 552 19.14 -35.10 -10.30
C ARG A 552 18.85 -34.39 -8.97
N THR A 553 18.38 -33.16 -9.04
CA THR A 553 18.00 -32.37 -7.86
C THR A 553 16.75 -32.97 -7.20
N GLU A 554 15.84 -33.53 -7.99
CA GLU A 554 14.67 -34.26 -7.50
C GLU A 554 15.07 -35.42 -6.57
N LYS A 555 16.04 -36.27 -6.96
CA LYS A 555 16.55 -37.33 -6.09
C LYS A 555 17.14 -36.80 -4.79
N HIS A 556 17.84 -35.66 -4.83
CA HIS A 556 18.34 -35.01 -3.60
C HIS A 556 17.22 -34.52 -2.69
N ILE A 557 16.15 -33.98 -3.27
CA ILE A 557 14.94 -33.57 -2.54
C ILE A 557 14.26 -34.77 -1.91
N GLU A 558 14.02 -35.86 -2.69
CA GLU A 558 13.43 -37.09 -2.17
C GLU A 558 14.23 -37.67 -1.00
N HIS A 559 15.54 -37.80 -1.13
CA HIS A 559 16.41 -38.25 -0.04
C HIS A 559 16.38 -37.31 1.18
N GLY A 560 16.34 -36.00 0.95
CA GLY A 560 16.23 -35.00 2.03
C GLY A 560 14.89 -35.11 2.76
N VAL A 561 13.80 -35.26 2.02
CA VAL A 561 12.44 -35.41 2.55
C VAL A 561 12.31 -36.73 3.33
N ASP A 562 12.81 -37.85 2.79
CA ASP A 562 12.76 -39.15 3.48
C ASP A 562 13.50 -39.12 4.84
N ARG A 563 14.68 -38.47 4.90
CA ARG A 563 15.41 -38.30 6.16
C ARG A 563 14.66 -37.35 7.11
N LEU A 564 14.06 -36.29 6.57
CA LEU A 564 13.30 -35.34 7.36
C LEU A 564 12.06 -35.98 8.00
N MET A 565 11.42 -36.91 7.30
CA MET A 565 10.22 -37.63 7.78
C MET A 565 10.53 -38.70 8.83
N ALA A 566 11.79 -39.11 8.98
CA ALA A 566 12.17 -40.11 9.97
C ALA A 566 11.81 -39.63 11.39
N ASP A 567 11.17 -40.52 12.17
CA ASP A 567 10.78 -40.30 13.56
C ASP A 567 9.82 -39.11 13.80
N ARG A 568 9.15 -38.60 12.75
CA ARG A 568 8.17 -37.50 12.84
C ARG A 568 6.79 -37.94 12.39
N THR A 569 5.76 -37.43 13.05
CA THR A 569 4.39 -37.55 12.51
C THR A 569 4.27 -36.66 11.29
N THR A 570 4.06 -37.25 10.13
CA THR A 570 4.15 -36.50 8.86
C THR A 570 2.83 -36.52 8.12
N PHE A 571 2.37 -35.34 7.71
CA PHE A 571 1.25 -35.16 6.79
C PHE A 571 1.80 -34.69 5.43
N VAL A 572 1.53 -35.47 4.40
CA VAL A 572 2.04 -35.20 3.04
C VAL A 572 0.87 -34.90 2.10
N ILE A 573 0.86 -33.73 1.50
CA ILE A 573 -0.01 -33.45 0.35
C ILE A 573 0.71 -33.96 -0.89
N ALA A 574 0.22 -35.04 -1.43
CA ALA A 574 0.92 -35.76 -2.48
C ALA A 574 0.41 -35.40 -3.87
N HIS A 575 1.30 -34.90 -4.68
CA HIS A 575 1.12 -34.75 -6.13
C HIS A 575 1.94 -35.77 -6.90
N ARG A 576 2.78 -36.58 -6.22
CA ARG A 576 3.57 -37.66 -6.83
C ARG A 576 3.33 -39.00 -6.13
N LEU A 577 3.19 -40.02 -6.94
CA LEU A 577 2.88 -41.38 -6.50
C LEU A 577 4.01 -42.01 -5.68
N SER A 578 5.28 -41.64 -5.91
CA SER A 578 6.44 -42.14 -5.15
C SER A 578 6.36 -41.80 -3.65
N THR A 579 5.92 -40.61 -3.34
CA THR A 579 5.79 -40.12 -1.94
C THR A 579 4.62 -40.79 -1.20
N VAL A 580 3.58 -41.17 -1.93
CA VAL A 580 2.37 -41.84 -1.39
C VAL A 580 2.64 -43.28 -1.02
N ARG A 581 3.44 -44.00 -1.82
CA ARG A 581 3.65 -45.43 -1.70
C ARG A 581 4.18 -45.88 -0.33
N ASN A 582 5.01 -45.04 0.27
CA ASN A 582 5.65 -45.35 1.56
C ASN A 582 4.90 -44.75 2.76
N ALA A 583 3.65 -44.27 2.58
CA ALA A 583 2.82 -43.77 3.66
C ALA A 583 2.18 -44.94 4.46
N ASN A 584 2.08 -44.75 5.78
CA ASN A 584 1.40 -45.72 6.65
C ASN A 584 -0.11 -45.72 6.44
N ALA A 585 -0.67 -44.57 6.02
CA ALA A 585 -2.06 -44.48 5.59
C ALA A 585 -2.21 -43.42 4.51
N ILE A 586 -3.07 -43.71 3.56
CA ILE A 586 -3.42 -42.83 2.45
C ILE A 586 -4.88 -42.43 2.62
N MET A 587 -5.16 -41.14 2.60
CA MET A 587 -6.51 -40.56 2.65
C MET A 587 -6.86 -40.01 1.27
N VAL A 588 -7.82 -40.60 0.62
CA VAL A 588 -8.32 -40.13 -0.69
C VAL A 588 -9.45 -39.13 -0.43
N LEU A 589 -9.23 -37.88 -0.84
CA LEU A 589 -10.20 -36.80 -0.68
C LEU A 589 -10.92 -36.51 -2.00
N GLU A 590 -12.23 -36.38 -1.94
CA GLU A 590 -13.06 -35.89 -3.03
C GLU A 590 -14.20 -35.02 -2.46
N HIS A 591 -14.39 -33.83 -3.05
CA HIS A 591 -15.43 -32.85 -2.64
C HIS A 591 -15.51 -32.57 -1.12
N GLY A 592 -14.35 -32.54 -0.47
CA GLY A 592 -14.22 -32.22 0.96
C GLY A 592 -14.56 -33.39 1.89
N GLN A 593 -14.56 -34.63 1.41
CA GLN A 593 -14.78 -35.85 2.21
C GLN A 593 -13.65 -36.83 1.98
N ILE A 594 -13.34 -37.67 2.98
CA ILE A 594 -12.47 -38.83 2.82
C ILE A 594 -13.33 -39.99 2.28
N ILE A 595 -13.09 -40.37 1.03
CA ILE A 595 -13.86 -41.44 0.35
C ILE A 595 -13.21 -42.81 0.47
N GLU A 596 -11.86 -42.83 0.60
CA GLU A 596 -11.10 -44.08 0.77
C GLU A 596 -9.97 -43.82 1.77
N ARG A 597 -9.63 -44.84 2.55
CA ARG A 597 -8.48 -44.87 3.46
C ARG A 597 -7.89 -46.26 3.57
N GLY A 598 -6.58 -46.36 3.59
CA GLY A 598 -5.86 -47.63 3.70
C GLY A 598 -4.38 -47.43 3.41
N ASP A 599 -3.63 -48.51 3.35
CA ASP A 599 -2.27 -48.47 2.81
C ASP A 599 -2.27 -48.59 1.28
N HIS A 600 -1.10 -48.58 0.67
CA HIS A 600 -0.96 -48.64 -0.78
C HIS A 600 -1.53 -49.94 -1.40
N GLU A 601 -1.27 -51.08 -0.76
CA GLU A 601 -1.70 -52.40 -1.27
C GLU A 601 -3.19 -52.58 -1.08
N ASP A 602 -3.73 -52.21 0.05
CA ASP A 602 -5.16 -52.25 0.36
C ASP A 602 -5.97 -51.43 -0.63
N LEU A 603 -5.55 -50.19 -0.92
CA LEU A 603 -6.28 -49.31 -1.84
C LEU A 603 -6.16 -49.75 -3.31
N LEU A 604 -5.03 -50.36 -3.70
CA LEU A 604 -4.91 -50.95 -5.02
C LEU A 604 -5.83 -52.18 -5.20
N ALA A 605 -5.96 -53.00 -4.16
CA ALA A 605 -6.83 -54.16 -4.14
C ALA A 605 -8.32 -53.80 -4.22
N GLN A 606 -8.72 -52.66 -3.62
CA GLN A 606 -10.11 -52.15 -3.69
C GLN A 606 -10.51 -51.66 -5.07
N LYS A 607 -9.56 -51.36 -5.97
CA LYS A 607 -9.79 -50.86 -7.34
C LYS A 607 -10.71 -49.63 -7.39
N GLY A 608 -10.67 -48.82 -6.35
CA GLY A 608 -11.45 -47.60 -6.20
C GLY A 608 -10.79 -46.37 -6.84
N ARG A 609 -11.08 -45.22 -6.28
CA ARG A 609 -10.57 -43.92 -6.77
C ARG A 609 -9.04 -43.81 -6.72
N TYR A 610 -8.40 -44.32 -5.67
CA TYR A 610 -6.95 -44.40 -5.57
C TYR A 610 -6.33 -45.21 -6.73
N PHE A 611 -6.93 -46.36 -7.07
CA PHE A 611 -6.47 -47.17 -8.19
C PHE A 611 -6.58 -46.44 -9.55
N GLU A 612 -7.66 -45.67 -9.75
CA GLU A 612 -7.84 -44.86 -10.97
C GLU A 612 -6.74 -43.79 -11.09
N LEU A 613 -6.44 -43.07 -9.99
CA LEU A 613 -5.39 -42.07 -9.92
C LEU A 613 -4.00 -42.70 -10.12
N TYR A 614 -3.73 -43.84 -9.48
CA TYR A 614 -2.44 -44.51 -9.55
C TYR A 614 -2.15 -45.08 -10.96
N THR A 615 -3.16 -45.61 -11.64
CA THR A 615 -3.03 -46.20 -12.98
C THR A 615 -3.12 -45.20 -14.12
N GLY A 616 -3.29 -43.92 -13.83
CA GLY A 616 -3.41 -42.84 -14.82
C GLY A 616 -4.71 -42.87 -15.62
N LYS A 617 -5.74 -43.62 -15.16
CA LYS A 617 -7.07 -43.61 -15.79
C LYS A 617 -7.82 -42.30 -15.56
N LYS A 618 -7.44 -41.56 -14.54
CA LYS A 618 -7.84 -40.17 -14.28
C LYS A 618 -6.63 -39.38 -13.77
N GLU A 619 -6.51 -38.13 -14.19
CA GLU A 619 -5.42 -37.26 -13.77
C GLU A 619 -5.64 -36.73 -12.35
N LEU A 620 -4.51 -36.40 -11.69
CA LEU A 620 -4.44 -35.70 -10.38
C LEU A 620 -4.70 -34.20 -10.53
N GLU A 621 -5.51 -33.78 -11.53
CA GLU A 621 -5.76 -32.35 -11.76
C GLU A 621 -6.24 -31.56 -10.53
#